data_a58b8edd60281e2c1275236938b6d18a
#
_entry.id   a58b8edd60281e2c1275236938b6d18a
#
_cell.length_a   1.000
_cell.length_b   1.000
_cell.length_c   1.000
_cell.angle_alpha   90.00
_cell.angle_beta   90.00
_cell.angle_gamma   90.00
#
_symmetry.space_group_name_H-M   'P 1'
#
loop_
_entity.id
_entity.type
_entity.pdbx_description
1 polymer ?
#
loop_
_entity_poly.entity_id
_entity_poly.type
_entity_poly.pdbx_seq_one_letter_code
_entity_poly.pdbx_strand_id
1 'polypeptide(L)'
;GMGKQLWHFSAIRNADKCLELARAVAEADNRGPAYNFYGAPCHIIVSYKRDEIHAFPDGSAAIQTMLLAAHSLGLATCWINQLRPLTDDPTIRPLLTRYGVPEDYIVIGSIALGYAAKETAPAPRKENLITITE
;
A
#
# COMPACT_ATOMS: atom_id res chain seq x y z
N GLY A 1 11.71 -13.10 3.16
CA GLY A 1 12.23 -14.45 3.04
C GLY A 1 13.48 -14.70 3.88
N MET A 2 13.77 -15.96 4.20
CA MET A 2 15.02 -16.39 4.86
C MET A 2 15.33 -15.69 6.20
N GLY A 3 14.33 -15.15 6.90
CA GLY A 3 14.49 -14.45 8.18
C GLY A 3 15.27 -13.13 8.15
N LYS A 4 15.55 -12.59 6.97
CA LYS A 4 16.33 -11.34 6.82
C LYS A 4 15.64 -10.10 7.36
N GLN A 5 14.28 -10.09 7.42
CA GLN A 5 13.45 -9.00 7.94
C GLN A 5 13.79 -7.61 7.35
N LEU A 6 13.95 -7.55 6.03
CA LEU A 6 14.33 -6.34 5.30
C LEU A 6 13.14 -5.47 4.85
N TRP A 7 11.95 -5.74 5.38
CA TRP A 7 10.77 -4.91 5.21
C TRP A 7 10.79 -3.72 6.19
N HIS A 8 10.10 -2.66 5.81
CA HIS A 8 9.82 -1.52 6.68
C HIS A 8 8.38 -1.06 6.48
N PHE A 9 7.74 -0.64 7.56
CA PHE A 9 6.36 -0.16 7.57
C PHE A 9 6.32 1.26 8.08
N SER A 10 5.78 2.17 7.26
CA SER A 10 5.60 3.58 7.62
C SER A 10 4.10 3.87 7.71
N ALA A 11 3.60 4.19 8.90
CA ALA A 11 2.19 4.48 9.13
C ALA A 11 1.95 5.99 9.29
N ILE A 12 1.15 6.57 8.41
CA ILE A 12 0.71 7.96 8.46
C ILE A 12 -0.68 7.97 9.10
N ARG A 13 -0.80 8.42 10.36
CA ARG A 13 -2.04 8.50 11.13
C ARG A 13 -2.61 9.92 11.20
N ASN A 14 -2.49 10.65 10.12
CA ASN A 14 -2.96 12.04 10.01
C ASN A 14 -3.61 12.26 8.65
N ALA A 15 -4.88 12.61 8.63
CA ALA A 15 -5.67 12.74 7.41
C ALA A 15 -5.11 13.81 6.44
N ASP A 16 -4.62 14.94 6.96
CA ASP A 16 -4.05 16.01 6.13
C ASP A 16 -2.76 15.55 5.45
N LYS A 17 -1.90 14.79 6.16
CA LYS A 17 -0.68 14.20 5.60
C LYS A 17 -0.99 13.08 4.60
N CYS A 18 -2.02 12.29 4.84
CA CYS A 18 -2.50 11.32 3.85
C CYS A 18 -2.97 12.03 2.57
N LEU A 19 -3.72 13.13 2.72
CA LEU A 19 -4.19 13.93 1.60
C LEU A 19 -3.04 14.65 0.87
N GLU A 20 -2.04 15.16 1.59
CA GLU A 20 -0.83 15.75 1.01
C GLU A 20 -0.13 14.73 0.09
N LEU A 21 0.12 13.51 0.60
CA LEU A 21 0.75 12.45 -0.19
C LEU A 21 -0.13 12.05 -1.39
N ALA A 22 -1.45 11.94 -1.20
CA ALA A 22 -2.38 11.59 -2.27
C ALA A 22 -2.37 12.64 -3.41
N ARG A 23 -2.33 13.93 -3.08
CA ARG A 23 -2.25 15.02 -4.06
C ARG A 23 -0.94 14.98 -4.85
N ALA A 24 0.18 14.77 -4.17
CA ALA A 24 1.48 14.63 -4.85
C ALA A 24 1.48 13.44 -5.80
N VAL A 25 0.91 12.28 -5.39
CA VAL A 25 0.74 11.11 -6.25
C VAL A 25 -0.20 11.41 -7.42
N ALA A 26 -1.31 12.13 -7.18
CA ALA A 26 -2.24 12.50 -8.24
C ALA A 26 -1.58 13.35 -9.32
N GLU A 27 -0.72 14.28 -8.93
CA GLU A 27 0.04 15.13 -9.84
C GLU A 27 1.09 14.33 -10.62
N ALA A 28 1.92 13.52 -9.92
CA ALA A 28 2.99 12.73 -10.53
C ALA A 28 2.46 11.62 -11.48
N ASP A 29 1.28 11.05 -11.19
CA ASP A 29 0.66 9.95 -11.94
C ASP A 29 -0.53 10.41 -12.85
N ASN A 30 -0.70 11.72 -13.02
CA ASN A 30 -1.76 12.34 -13.86
C ASN A 30 -3.19 11.82 -13.56
N ARG A 31 -3.54 11.64 -12.28
CA ARG A 31 -4.85 11.07 -11.85
C ARG A 31 -5.97 12.07 -11.66
N GLY A 32 -5.68 13.32 -11.80
CA GLY A 32 -6.64 14.39 -11.58
C GLY A 32 -6.88 14.74 -10.10
N PRO A 33 -7.48 15.92 -9.83
CA PRO A 33 -7.51 16.53 -8.50
C PRO A 33 -8.44 15.83 -7.48
N ALA A 34 -9.31 14.94 -7.94
CA ALA A 34 -10.21 14.20 -7.07
C ALA A 34 -9.55 12.98 -6.38
N TYR A 35 -8.34 12.60 -6.80
CA TYR A 35 -7.64 11.47 -6.22
C TYR A 35 -7.16 11.77 -4.79
N ASN A 36 -7.55 10.94 -3.83
CA ASN A 36 -7.34 11.21 -2.39
C ASN A 36 -7.10 9.95 -1.54
N PHE A 37 -6.64 8.84 -2.13
CA PHE A 37 -6.54 7.56 -1.43
C PHE A 37 -7.86 7.14 -0.75
N TYR A 38 -9.00 7.35 -1.42
CA TYR A 38 -10.35 7.08 -0.91
C TYR A 38 -10.73 7.87 0.36
N GLY A 39 -10.04 8.96 0.66
CA GLY A 39 -10.27 9.76 1.87
C GLY A 39 -9.92 9.05 3.18
N ALA A 40 -9.11 8.02 3.12
CA ALA A 40 -8.73 7.24 4.31
C ALA A 40 -7.92 8.09 5.30
N PRO A 41 -8.25 8.04 6.61
CA PRO A 41 -7.56 8.83 7.63
C PRO A 41 -6.18 8.29 8.01
N CYS A 42 -5.88 7.07 7.59
CA CYS A 42 -4.61 6.41 7.82
C CYS A 42 -4.09 5.75 6.54
N HIS A 43 -2.79 5.82 6.34
CA HIS A 43 -2.12 5.22 5.20
C HIS A 43 -0.87 4.49 5.67
N ILE A 44 -0.72 3.21 5.29
CA ILE A 44 0.44 2.38 5.66
C ILE A 44 1.23 2.10 4.39
N ILE A 45 2.49 2.56 4.35
CA ILE A 45 3.41 2.29 3.26
C ILE A 45 4.25 1.06 3.63
N VAL A 46 4.28 0.09 2.74
CA VAL A 46 5.12 -1.09 2.86
C VAL A 46 6.30 -0.94 1.92
N SER A 47 7.48 -0.90 2.48
CA SER A 47 8.74 -0.78 1.75
C SER A 47 9.69 -1.92 2.08
N TYR A 48 10.64 -2.14 1.20
CA TYR A 48 11.62 -3.21 1.33
C TYR A 48 12.97 -2.72 0.81
N LYS A 49 14.06 -3.28 1.37
CA LYS A 49 15.40 -2.94 0.93
C LYS A 49 15.54 -3.18 -0.58
N ARG A 50 16.16 -2.22 -1.26
CA ARG A 50 16.40 -2.26 -2.71
C ARG A 50 17.25 -3.47 -3.10
N ASP A 51 17.06 -3.96 -4.31
CA ASP A 51 17.84 -5.03 -4.95
C ASP A 51 17.74 -6.42 -4.27
N GLU A 52 16.77 -6.60 -3.39
CA GLU A 52 16.48 -7.91 -2.77
C GLU A 52 15.42 -8.68 -3.57
N ILE A 53 15.74 -9.91 -3.93
CA ILE A 53 14.86 -10.77 -4.77
C ILE A 53 13.53 -11.10 -4.11
N HIS A 54 13.48 -11.09 -2.76
CA HIS A 54 12.28 -11.36 -1.98
C HIS A 54 11.44 -10.11 -1.70
N ALA A 55 11.84 -8.92 -2.19
CA ALA A 55 11.16 -7.67 -1.89
C ALA A 55 9.65 -7.71 -2.20
N PHE A 56 9.29 -8.09 -3.43
CA PHE A 56 7.88 -8.15 -3.83
C PHE A 56 7.10 -9.28 -3.18
N PRO A 57 7.57 -10.54 -3.17
CA PRO A 57 6.86 -11.62 -2.48
C PRO A 57 6.61 -11.32 -1.00
N ASP A 58 7.64 -10.94 -0.26
CA ASP A 58 7.55 -10.67 1.18
C ASP A 58 6.67 -9.46 1.48
N GLY A 59 6.85 -8.35 0.75
CA GLY A 59 6.05 -7.16 0.93
C GLY A 59 4.58 -7.37 0.56
N SER A 60 4.29 -8.11 -0.51
CA SER A 60 2.92 -8.46 -0.90
C SER A 60 2.24 -9.35 0.13
N ALA A 61 2.96 -10.34 0.68
CA ALA A 61 2.44 -11.20 1.76
C ALA A 61 2.14 -10.38 3.02
N ALA A 62 3.01 -9.43 3.37
CA ALA A 62 2.79 -8.53 4.50
C ALA A 62 1.54 -7.66 4.28
N ILE A 63 1.36 -7.07 3.09
CA ILE A 63 0.17 -6.28 2.74
C ILE A 63 -1.08 -7.16 2.90
N GLN A 64 -1.12 -8.33 2.28
CA GLN A 64 -2.29 -9.23 2.36
C GLN A 64 -2.61 -9.62 3.81
N THR A 65 -1.59 -9.89 4.62
CA THR A 65 -1.78 -10.19 6.05
C THR A 65 -2.40 -9.01 6.79
N MET A 66 -1.95 -7.79 6.52
CA MET A 66 -2.53 -6.58 7.12
C MET A 66 -3.97 -6.33 6.68
N LEU A 67 -4.32 -6.59 5.41
CA LEU A 67 -5.70 -6.49 4.93
C LEU A 67 -6.63 -7.44 5.71
N LEU A 68 -6.21 -8.69 5.91
CA LEU A 68 -6.97 -9.67 6.67
C LEU A 68 -7.08 -9.30 8.16
N ALA A 69 -5.99 -8.85 8.77
CA ALA A 69 -5.98 -8.39 10.15
C ALA A 69 -6.89 -7.18 10.35
N ALA A 70 -6.86 -6.20 9.46
CA ALA A 70 -7.74 -5.03 9.50
C ALA A 70 -9.21 -5.45 9.40
N HIS A 71 -9.54 -6.36 8.49
CA HIS A 71 -10.90 -6.90 8.36
C HIS A 71 -11.38 -7.58 9.65
N SER A 72 -10.53 -8.38 10.30
CA SER A 72 -10.86 -9.05 11.57
C SER A 72 -11.11 -8.06 12.72
N LEU A 73 -10.59 -6.84 12.61
CA LEU A 73 -10.79 -5.74 13.56
C LEU A 73 -11.95 -4.80 13.17
N GLY A 74 -12.75 -5.16 12.17
CA GLY A 74 -13.86 -4.34 11.68
C GLY A 74 -13.43 -3.09 10.90
N LEU A 75 -12.19 -3.04 10.41
CA LEU A 75 -11.66 -1.95 9.61
C LEU A 75 -11.76 -2.28 8.11
N ALA A 76 -11.85 -1.22 7.31
CA ALA A 76 -11.82 -1.31 5.86
C ALA A 76 -10.45 -0.91 5.32
N THR A 77 -10.04 -1.56 4.24
CA THR A 77 -8.75 -1.32 3.59
C THR A 77 -8.86 -1.31 2.09
N CYS A 78 -7.95 -0.60 1.44
CA CYS A 78 -7.72 -0.73 0.01
C CYS A 78 -6.21 -0.79 -0.25
N TRP A 79 -5.77 -1.79 -1.03
CA TRP A 79 -4.39 -1.85 -1.51
C TRP A 79 -4.17 -0.80 -2.59
N ILE A 80 -3.18 0.06 -2.38
CA ILE A 80 -2.79 1.16 -3.26
C ILE A 80 -1.44 0.83 -3.90
N ASN A 81 -1.38 0.78 -5.22
CA ASN A 81 -0.15 0.48 -5.97
C ASN A 81 0.54 1.73 -6.57
N GLN A 82 -0.10 2.89 -6.55
CA GLN A 82 0.35 4.09 -7.24
C GLN A 82 1.70 4.62 -6.74
N LEU A 83 2.02 4.44 -5.46
CA LEU A 83 3.32 4.83 -4.90
C LEU A 83 4.49 3.98 -5.40
N ARG A 84 4.22 2.74 -5.81
CA ARG A 84 5.27 1.79 -6.21
C ARG A 84 6.12 2.31 -7.39
N PRO A 85 5.55 2.66 -8.55
CA PRO A 85 6.34 3.19 -9.68
C PRO A 85 6.93 4.57 -9.41
N LEU A 86 6.42 5.30 -8.41
CA LEU A 86 6.85 6.63 -8.04
C LEU A 86 7.88 6.64 -6.91
N THR A 87 8.42 5.49 -6.51
CA THR A 87 9.37 5.41 -5.38
C THR A 87 10.54 6.39 -5.51
N ASP A 88 11.07 6.56 -6.72
CA ASP A 88 12.23 7.41 -7.02
C ASP A 88 11.84 8.71 -7.76
N ASP A 89 10.56 9.01 -7.87
CA ASP A 89 10.09 10.28 -8.44
C ASP A 89 10.62 11.46 -7.60
N PRO A 90 11.18 12.51 -8.22
CA PRO A 90 11.82 13.60 -7.50
C PRO A 90 10.88 14.41 -6.61
N THR A 91 9.57 14.37 -6.84
CA THR A 91 8.56 15.03 -5.98
C THR A 91 8.05 14.11 -4.88
N ILE A 92 8.02 12.80 -5.12
CA ILE A 92 7.49 11.80 -4.19
C ILE A 92 8.57 11.30 -3.23
N ARG A 93 9.80 11.06 -3.67
CA ARG A 93 10.88 10.54 -2.82
C ARG A 93 11.09 11.33 -1.54
N PRO A 94 11.17 12.70 -1.56
CA PRO A 94 11.32 13.49 -0.35
C PRO A 94 10.14 13.32 0.63
N LEU A 95 8.91 13.14 0.13
CA LEU A 95 7.74 12.86 0.96
C LEU A 95 7.84 11.48 1.62
N LEU A 96 8.25 10.46 0.86
CA LEU A 96 8.45 9.12 1.39
C LEU A 96 9.49 9.10 2.52
N THR A 97 10.64 9.78 2.33
CA THR A 97 11.68 9.91 3.35
C THR A 97 11.15 10.64 4.60
N ARG A 98 10.41 11.75 4.42
CA ARG A 98 9.77 12.49 5.51
C ARG A 98 8.76 11.65 6.29
N TYR A 99 8.09 10.72 5.63
CA TYR A 99 7.15 9.79 6.25
C TYR A 99 7.79 8.47 6.70
N GLY A 100 9.12 8.42 6.75
CA GLY A 100 9.88 7.34 7.39
C GLY A 100 10.25 6.17 6.49
N VAL A 101 10.08 6.27 5.16
CA VAL A 101 10.60 5.26 4.24
C VAL A 101 12.10 5.44 4.08
N PRO A 102 12.95 4.44 4.43
CA PRO A 102 14.41 4.57 4.31
C PRO A 102 14.84 4.84 2.85
N GLU A 103 15.97 5.55 2.68
CA GLU A 103 16.42 5.98 1.35
C GLU A 103 16.80 4.82 0.43
N ASP A 104 17.35 3.75 1.00
CA ASP A 104 17.75 2.54 0.29
C ASP A 104 16.62 1.52 0.13
N TYR A 105 15.36 1.95 0.34
CA TYR A 105 14.16 1.12 0.22
C TYR A 105 13.29 1.54 -0.97
N ILE A 106 12.65 0.55 -1.59
CA ILE A 106 11.60 0.74 -2.59
C ILE A 106 10.22 0.50 -1.95
N VAL A 107 9.21 1.20 -2.45
CA VAL A 107 7.82 0.93 -2.06
C VAL A 107 7.33 -0.32 -2.79
N ILE A 108 6.79 -1.28 -2.02
CA ILE A 108 6.15 -2.48 -2.56
C ILE A 108 4.68 -2.23 -2.86
N GLY A 109 4.05 -1.47 -2.01
CA GLY A 109 2.66 -1.05 -2.09
C GLY A 109 2.28 -0.33 -0.82
N SER A 110 1.03 0.11 -0.74
CA SER A 110 0.54 0.76 0.46
C SER A 110 -0.94 0.44 0.71
N ILE A 111 -1.44 0.79 1.88
CA ILE A 111 -2.78 0.46 2.34
C ILE A 111 -3.46 1.74 2.79
N ALA A 112 -4.57 2.11 2.15
CA ALA A 112 -5.52 3.06 2.69
C ALA A 112 -6.35 2.34 3.75
N LEU A 113 -6.41 2.86 4.99
CA LEU A 113 -7.01 2.23 6.14
C LEU A 113 -8.01 3.18 6.82
N GLY A 114 -9.19 2.68 7.12
CA GLY A 114 -10.25 3.44 7.79
C GLY A 114 -11.45 2.58 8.14
N TYR A 115 -12.62 3.18 8.23
CA TYR A 115 -13.89 2.49 8.37
C TYR A 115 -14.63 2.45 7.03
N ALA A 116 -15.38 1.37 6.78
CA ALA A 116 -16.16 1.24 5.56
C ALA A 116 -17.27 2.32 5.51
N ALA A 117 -17.29 3.11 4.45
CA ALA A 117 -18.38 4.07 4.21
C ALA A 117 -19.68 3.38 3.74
N LYS A 118 -19.57 2.18 3.17
CA LYS A 118 -20.67 1.34 2.71
C LYS A 118 -20.24 -0.12 2.66
N GLU A 119 -21.19 -1.01 2.78
CA GLU A 119 -20.97 -2.42 2.46
C GLU A 119 -20.76 -2.60 0.96
N THR A 120 -19.84 -3.49 0.61
CA THR A 120 -19.56 -3.88 -0.77
C THR A 120 -19.76 -5.38 -0.92
N ALA A 121 -20.57 -5.78 -1.89
CA ALA A 121 -20.68 -7.18 -2.25
C ALA A 121 -19.37 -7.69 -2.85
N PRO A 122 -18.93 -8.93 -2.55
CA PRO A 122 -17.78 -9.52 -3.18
C PRO A 122 -18.03 -9.69 -4.69
N ALA A 123 -17.00 -9.41 -5.50
CA ALA A 123 -17.08 -9.69 -6.93
C ALA A 123 -17.24 -11.20 -7.18
N PRO A 124 -18.04 -11.61 -8.18
CA PRO A 124 -18.17 -13.02 -8.54
C PRO A 124 -16.78 -13.56 -8.94
N ARG A 125 -16.49 -14.76 -8.47
CA ARG A 125 -15.24 -15.45 -8.80
C ARG A 125 -15.39 -16.18 -10.14
N LYS A 126 -14.33 -16.22 -10.92
CA LYS A 126 -14.26 -17.05 -12.10
C LYS A 126 -14.25 -18.52 -11.71
N GLU A 127 -14.90 -19.35 -12.51
CA GLU A 127 -14.87 -20.81 -12.38
C GLU A 127 -13.54 -21.38 -12.94
N ASN A 128 -13.26 -22.62 -12.61
CA ASN A 128 -12.14 -23.40 -13.15
C ASN A 128 -10.74 -22.79 -12.86
N LEU A 129 -10.57 -22.14 -11.71
CA LEU A 129 -9.29 -21.59 -11.28
C LEU A 129 -8.48 -22.55 -10.40
N ILE A 130 -9.01 -23.75 -10.08
CA ILE A 130 -8.39 -24.75 -9.22
C ILE A 130 -8.34 -26.06 -10.00
N THR A 131 -7.15 -26.64 -10.09
CA THR A 131 -6.94 -28.00 -10.58
C THR A 131 -6.50 -28.88 -9.43
N ILE A 132 -7.18 -30.01 -9.25
CA ILE A 132 -6.82 -31.03 -8.27
C ILE A 132 -6.34 -32.25 -9.05
N THR A 133 -5.15 -32.74 -8.74
CA THR A 133 -4.60 -33.99 -9.30
C THR A 133 -4.48 -35.00 -8.17
N GLU A 134 -5.06 -36.21 -8.38
CA GLU A 134 -4.99 -37.34 -7.45
C GLU A 134 -3.81 -38.26 -7.78
#